data_bc2fb16dd830f4db6aece0ba84c3bdeb
#
_entry.id   bc2fb16dd830f4db6aece0ba84c3bdeb
#
_cell.length_a   1.000
_cell.length_b   1.000
_cell.length_c   1.000
_cell.angle_alpha   90.00
_cell.angle_beta   90.00
_cell.angle_gamma   90.00
#
_symmetry.space_group_name_H-M   'P 1'
#
loop_
_entity.id
_entity.type
_entity.pdbx_description
1 polymer ?
#
loop_
_entity_poly.entity_id
_entity_poly.type
_entity_poly.pdbx_seq_one_letter_code
_entity_poly.pdbx_strand_id
1 'polypeptide(L)'
;MKIFHNTHHAQHAGRQEMFRGRMVDCHEVPDRLRYVLEELQRRPVGPLLTPDAALDVDAAMARVHAPDYLAFLASAWHDWVAMDPANAERDALPSVWPLAAKHGFRTDAPPLNFAARLGQYAFDSGTPLMAGSWAAARQGAACALAAAQAALAGERFALALTRLNLKPSRGRARRSALWFRLHRAAPARSWPVRSLQS
;
A
#
# COMPACT_ATOMS: atom_id res chain seq x y z
N MET A 1 -9.45 -11.53 19.05
CA MET A 1 -9.11 -10.88 17.76
C MET A 1 -7.61 -10.89 17.60
N LYS A 2 -7.07 -11.34 16.45
CA LYS A 2 -5.64 -11.25 16.16
C LYS A 2 -5.35 -9.94 15.43
N ILE A 3 -4.27 -9.25 15.82
CA ILE A 3 -3.88 -7.95 15.25
C ILE A 3 -2.49 -8.08 14.68
N PHE A 4 -2.36 -8.01 13.35
CA PHE A 4 -1.07 -8.04 12.66
C PHE A 4 -0.63 -6.63 12.35
N HIS A 5 0.55 -6.21 12.82
CA HIS A 5 1.04 -4.85 12.63
C HIS A 5 2.29 -4.79 11.76
N ASN A 6 2.37 -3.73 10.98
CA ASN A 6 3.49 -3.47 10.09
C ASN A 6 4.65 -2.85 10.90
N THR A 7 5.67 -3.66 11.20
CA THR A 7 6.88 -3.22 11.92
C THR A 7 7.78 -2.30 11.10
N HIS A 8 7.60 -2.27 9.77
CA HIS A 8 8.38 -1.42 8.87
C HIS A 8 7.67 -0.10 8.51
N HIS A 9 6.50 0.18 9.10
CA HIS A 9 5.71 1.36 8.74
C HIS A 9 6.47 2.68 8.89
N ALA A 10 7.35 2.79 9.90
CA ALA A 10 8.13 3.99 10.16
C ALA A 10 9.21 4.25 9.08
N GLN A 11 9.60 3.23 8.30
CA GLN A 11 10.55 3.39 7.21
C GLN A 11 9.96 4.14 6.00
N HIS A 12 8.63 4.27 5.93
CA HIS A 12 7.96 5.10 4.94
C HIS A 12 7.52 6.42 5.60
N ALA A 13 8.45 7.35 5.74
CA ALA A 13 8.25 8.65 6.37
C ALA A 13 8.52 9.76 5.36
N GLY A 14 7.52 10.03 4.48
CA GLY A 14 7.58 11.11 3.49
C GLY A 14 7.78 12.47 4.17
N ARG A 15 8.60 13.30 3.56
CA ARG A 15 8.88 14.66 4.04
C ARG A 15 7.84 15.63 3.51
N GLN A 16 7.62 15.57 2.20
CA GLN A 16 6.73 16.51 1.49
C GLN A 16 5.84 15.78 0.48
N GLU A 17 4.66 16.35 0.27
CA GLU A 17 3.74 15.94 -0.79
C GLU A 17 3.20 17.16 -1.53
N MET A 18 2.74 16.95 -2.77
CA MET A 18 2.08 18.01 -3.54
C MET A 18 0.58 18.02 -3.23
N PHE A 19 0.10 19.10 -2.65
CA PHE A 19 -1.31 19.30 -2.41
C PHE A 19 -1.79 20.60 -3.04
N ARG A 20 -2.75 20.53 -3.97
CA ARG A 20 -3.33 21.69 -4.66
C ARG A 20 -2.30 22.64 -5.27
N GLY A 21 -1.25 22.06 -5.91
CA GLY A 21 -0.21 22.86 -6.55
C GLY A 21 0.85 23.45 -5.62
N ARG A 22 0.84 23.08 -4.35
CA ARG A 22 1.85 23.51 -3.36
C ARG A 22 2.53 22.32 -2.74
N MET A 23 3.80 22.48 -2.43
CA MET A 23 4.53 21.53 -1.60
C MET A 23 4.15 21.79 -0.14
N VAL A 24 3.70 20.76 0.54
CA VAL A 24 3.31 20.77 1.96
C VAL A 24 3.97 19.61 2.68
N ASP A 25 4.03 19.65 3.99
CA ASP A 25 4.46 18.51 4.79
C ASP A 25 3.52 17.33 4.58
N CYS A 26 4.06 16.11 4.55
CA CYS A 26 3.24 14.91 4.36
C CYS A 26 2.19 14.76 5.46
N HIS A 27 0.93 14.58 5.06
CA HIS A 27 -0.16 14.25 5.98
C HIS A 27 -0.11 12.78 6.43
N GLU A 28 0.43 11.91 5.58
CA GLU A 28 0.61 10.50 5.88
C GLU A 28 1.94 10.27 6.60
N VAL A 29 1.96 10.48 7.93
CA VAL A 29 3.13 10.33 8.78
C VAL A 29 3.11 9.04 9.63
N PRO A 30 4.25 8.46 10.02
CA PRO A 30 4.33 7.25 10.85
C PRO A 30 3.56 7.34 12.16
N ASP A 31 3.44 8.52 12.74
CA ASP A 31 2.74 8.77 13.99
C ASP A 31 1.28 8.33 13.98
N ARG A 32 0.63 8.34 12.83
CA ARG A 32 -0.75 7.84 12.72
C ARG A 32 -0.89 6.39 13.18
N LEU A 33 0.06 5.53 12.82
CA LEU A 33 0.05 4.14 13.30
C LEU A 33 0.58 4.03 14.73
N ARG A 34 1.53 4.86 15.12
CA ARG A 34 2.04 4.93 16.50
C ARG A 34 0.92 5.19 17.50
N TYR A 35 0.06 6.19 17.26
CA TYR A 35 -1.09 6.48 18.12
C TYR A 35 -2.06 5.28 18.24
N VAL A 36 -2.29 4.56 17.15
CA VAL A 36 -3.13 3.35 17.18
C VAL A 36 -2.47 2.26 18.02
N LEU A 37 -1.17 2.05 17.88
CA LEU A 37 -0.43 1.05 18.65
C LEU A 37 -0.40 1.38 20.15
N GLU A 38 -0.17 2.63 20.52
CA GLU A 38 -0.22 3.11 21.91
C GLU A 38 -1.60 2.89 22.52
N GLU A 39 -2.67 3.17 21.78
CA GLU A 39 -4.03 2.93 22.25
C GLU A 39 -4.33 1.44 22.41
N LEU A 40 -3.85 0.58 21.52
CA LEU A 40 -3.99 -0.87 21.64
C LEU A 40 -3.20 -1.45 22.82
N GLN A 41 -2.07 -0.81 23.20
CA GLN A 41 -1.33 -1.17 24.40
C GLN A 41 -2.08 -0.75 25.66
N ARG A 42 -2.70 0.43 25.65
CA ARG A 42 -3.48 0.95 26.76
C ARG A 42 -4.80 0.19 26.95
N ARG A 43 -5.45 -0.21 25.85
CA ARG A 43 -6.71 -0.98 25.84
C ARG A 43 -6.58 -2.22 24.94
N PRO A 44 -5.99 -3.31 25.44
CA PRO A 44 -5.78 -4.51 24.65
C PRO A 44 -7.11 -5.15 24.22
N VAL A 45 -7.29 -5.34 22.94
CA VAL A 45 -8.45 -6.04 22.35
C VAL A 45 -8.06 -7.40 21.75
N GLY A 46 -6.78 -7.75 21.82
CA GLY A 46 -6.22 -9.02 21.38
C GLY A 46 -4.70 -8.94 21.23
N PRO A 47 -4.04 -10.07 20.92
CA PRO A 47 -2.59 -10.10 20.75
C PRO A 47 -2.14 -9.30 19.55
N LEU A 48 -1.08 -8.51 19.74
CA LEU A 48 -0.37 -7.80 18.69
C LEU A 48 0.72 -8.72 18.13
N LEU A 49 0.63 -9.05 16.86
CA LEU A 49 1.44 -10.06 16.19
C LEU A 49 2.19 -9.47 14.99
N THR A 50 3.34 -10.05 14.68
CA THR A 50 3.99 -9.89 13.37
C THR A 50 3.55 -11.02 12.44
N PRO A 51 3.44 -10.76 11.12
CA PRO A 51 3.20 -11.83 10.16
C PRO A 51 4.30 -12.89 10.18
N ASP A 52 3.94 -14.14 9.93
CA ASP A 52 4.91 -15.22 9.79
C ASP A 52 5.84 -14.95 8.58
N ALA A 53 7.14 -15.15 8.80
CA ALA A 53 8.15 -14.98 7.76
C ALA A 53 8.02 -16.04 6.62
N ALA A 54 7.37 -17.18 6.89
CA ALA A 54 7.10 -18.21 5.89
C ALA A 54 5.98 -17.87 4.90
N LEU A 55 5.26 -16.74 5.11
CA LEU A 55 4.23 -16.29 4.17
C LEU A 55 4.83 -15.91 2.82
N ASP A 56 4.35 -16.54 1.74
CA ASP A 56 4.73 -16.16 0.38
C ASP A 56 4.00 -14.87 -0.05
N VAL A 57 4.52 -13.76 0.46
CA VAL A 57 3.97 -12.42 0.22
C VAL A 57 4.15 -12.01 -1.23
N ASP A 58 5.26 -12.40 -1.84
CA ASP A 58 5.58 -12.02 -3.22
C ASP A 58 4.63 -12.71 -4.20
N ALA A 59 4.34 -14.00 -4.03
CA ALA A 59 3.33 -14.68 -4.83
C ALA A 59 1.92 -14.10 -4.58
N ALA A 60 1.60 -13.69 -3.37
CA ALA A 60 0.31 -13.04 -3.07
C ALA A 60 0.18 -11.70 -3.78
N MET A 61 1.23 -10.86 -3.76
CA MET A 61 1.27 -9.58 -4.46
C MET A 61 1.20 -9.75 -5.98
N ALA A 62 1.91 -10.75 -6.54
CA ALA A 62 1.92 -11.03 -7.98
C ALA A 62 0.55 -11.46 -8.54
N ARG A 63 -0.37 -11.94 -7.70
CA ARG A 63 -1.75 -12.25 -8.11
C ARG A 63 -2.63 -10.99 -8.27
N VAL A 64 -2.23 -9.88 -7.67
CA VAL A 64 -3.01 -8.64 -7.61
C VAL A 64 -2.39 -7.53 -8.45
N HIS A 65 -1.08 -7.46 -8.46
CA HIS A 65 -0.31 -6.41 -9.13
C HIS A 65 0.43 -6.94 -10.36
N ALA A 66 0.63 -6.08 -11.34
CA ALA A 66 1.43 -6.39 -12.53
C ALA A 66 2.90 -6.59 -12.14
N PRO A 67 3.61 -7.56 -12.75
CA PRO A 67 5.01 -7.83 -12.43
C PRO A 67 5.95 -6.63 -12.63
N ASP A 68 5.71 -5.83 -13.66
CA ASP A 68 6.48 -4.62 -13.97
C ASP A 68 6.31 -3.53 -12.89
N TYR A 69 5.10 -3.42 -12.32
CA TYR A 69 4.85 -2.52 -11.18
C TYR A 69 5.61 -2.97 -9.93
N LEU A 70 5.59 -4.26 -9.60
CA LEU A 70 6.30 -4.80 -8.45
C LEU A 70 7.82 -4.65 -8.60
N ALA A 71 8.34 -4.93 -9.80
CA ALA A 71 9.75 -4.74 -10.13
C ALA A 71 10.16 -3.26 -9.99
N PHE A 72 9.33 -2.35 -10.52
CA PHE A 72 9.55 -0.92 -10.37
C PHE A 72 9.60 -0.50 -8.90
N LEU A 73 8.63 -0.88 -8.09
CA LEU A 73 8.61 -0.51 -6.66
C LEU A 73 9.84 -1.01 -5.90
N ALA A 74 10.31 -2.22 -6.23
CA ALA A 74 11.48 -2.81 -5.59
C ALA A 74 12.77 -2.05 -5.93
N SER A 75 12.90 -1.48 -7.14
CA SER A 75 14.10 -0.78 -7.59
C SER A 75 14.01 0.75 -7.52
N ALA A 76 12.81 1.31 -7.39
CA ALA A 76 12.55 2.75 -7.61
C ALA A 76 13.45 3.67 -6.79
N TRP A 77 13.70 3.35 -5.52
CA TRP A 77 14.59 4.16 -4.69
C TRP A 77 16.04 4.11 -5.14
N HIS A 78 16.53 2.91 -5.48
CA HIS A 78 17.87 2.73 -6.01
C HIS A 78 18.05 3.51 -7.33
N ASP A 79 17.08 3.38 -8.24
CA ASP A 79 17.08 4.09 -9.53
C ASP A 79 17.06 5.61 -9.34
N TRP A 80 16.28 6.09 -8.35
CA TRP A 80 16.21 7.51 -7.99
C TRP A 80 17.56 8.07 -7.52
N VAL A 81 18.23 7.37 -6.61
CA VAL A 81 19.54 7.78 -6.08
C VAL A 81 20.64 7.61 -7.14
N ALA A 82 20.54 6.61 -8.00
CA ALA A 82 21.52 6.40 -9.09
C ALA A 82 21.53 7.52 -10.14
N MET A 83 20.43 8.27 -10.29
CA MET A 83 20.39 9.44 -11.19
C MET A 83 21.25 10.61 -10.66
N ASP A 84 21.24 10.83 -9.36
CA ASP A 84 22.01 11.85 -8.66
C ASP A 84 22.11 11.44 -7.19
N PRO A 85 23.30 11.24 -6.61
CA PRO A 85 23.48 10.92 -5.20
C PRO A 85 22.80 11.89 -4.24
N ALA A 86 22.64 13.17 -4.60
CA ALA A 86 21.90 14.16 -3.80
C ALA A 86 20.42 13.83 -3.63
N ASN A 87 19.88 12.95 -4.46
CA ASN A 87 18.52 12.45 -4.36
C ASN A 87 18.27 11.58 -3.13
N ALA A 88 19.31 11.06 -2.48
CA ALA A 88 19.19 10.36 -1.21
C ALA A 88 18.55 11.22 -0.11
N GLU A 89 18.66 12.54 -0.21
CA GLU A 89 18.10 13.52 0.72
C GLU A 89 16.70 14.03 0.32
N ARG A 90 16.11 13.46 -0.74
CA ARG A 90 14.83 13.93 -1.31
C ARG A 90 13.89 12.77 -1.55
N ASP A 91 12.61 13.01 -1.34
CA ASP A 91 11.58 12.05 -1.73
C ASP A 91 11.37 12.07 -3.25
N ALA A 92 11.18 10.88 -3.84
CA ALA A 92 10.82 10.80 -5.24
C ALA A 92 9.31 11.04 -5.42
N LEU A 93 8.96 12.21 -5.94
CA LEU A 93 7.58 12.61 -6.20
C LEU A 93 7.26 12.52 -7.69
N PRO A 94 6.10 11.94 -8.08
CA PRO A 94 5.66 11.95 -9.46
C PRO A 94 5.32 13.38 -9.90
N SER A 95 5.84 13.76 -11.07
CA SER A 95 5.63 15.09 -11.66
C SER A 95 5.15 15.04 -13.11
N VAL A 96 5.24 13.87 -13.75
CA VAL A 96 4.83 13.65 -15.14
C VAL A 96 4.09 12.34 -15.23
N TRP A 97 2.96 12.33 -15.96
CA TRP A 97 2.17 11.13 -16.19
C TRP A 97 2.14 10.79 -17.69
N PRO A 98 2.66 9.62 -18.11
CA PRO A 98 2.60 9.19 -19.50
C PRO A 98 1.15 9.02 -19.94
N LEU A 99 0.88 9.36 -21.18
CA LEU A 99 -0.44 9.18 -21.77
C LEU A 99 -0.75 7.68 -21.99
N ALA A 100 -2.00 7.32 -21.80
CA ALA A 100 -2.45 5.94 -21.96
C ALA A 100 -2.50 5.51 -23.43
N ALA A 101 -2.37 4.20 -23.69
CA ALA A 101 -2.41 3.57 -25.02
C ALA A 101 -3.57 4.00 -25.90
N LYS A 102 -4.73 4.23 -25.31
CA LYS A 102 -5.94 4.64 -26.05
C LYS A 102 -5.80 5.94 -26.83
N HIS A 103 -4.71 6.68 -26.63
CA HIS A 103 -4.37 7.90 -27.35
C HIS A 103 -3.32 7.68 -28.44
N GLY A 104 -3.03 6.42 -28.84
CA GLY A 104 -2.07 6.11 -29.90
C GLY A 104 -0.62 6.10 -29.47
N PHE A 105 -0.33 6.23 -28.17
CA PHE A 105 1.03 6.16 -27.67
C PHE A 105 1.48 4.72 -27.39
N ARG A 106 2.76 4.46 -27.53
CA ARG A 106 3.36 3.16 -27.21
C ARG A 106 3.15 2.78 -25.74
N THR A 107 2.78 1.52 -25.52
CA THR A 107 2.64 0.94 -24.18
C THR A 107 3.34 -0.41 -24.05
N ASP A 108 4.03 -0.81 -25.12
CA ASP A 108 4.77 -2.06 -25.23
C ASP A 108 6.16 -1.97 -24.60
N ALA A 109 6.61 -0.76 -24.29
CA ALA A 109 7.88 -0.52 -23.62
C ALA A 109 7.74 0.47 -22.46
N PRO A 110 8.39 0.22 -21.31
CA PRO A 110 8.41 1.19 -20.22
C PRO A 110 9.16 2.45 -20.63
N PRO A 111 8.79 3.63 -20.10
CA PRO A 111 9.56 4.85 -20.30
C PRO A 111 10.99 4.70 -19.80
N LEU A 112 11.96 5.20 -20.56
CA LEU A 112 13.38 5.20 -20.16
C LEU A 112 13.65 6.21 -19.03
N ASN A 113 12.97 7.35 -19.05
CA ASN A 113 13.12 8.38 -18.05
C ASN A 113 12.46 7.98 -16.74
N PHE A 114 13.19 8.14 -15.62
CA PHE A 114 12.71 7.76 -14.28
C PHE A 114 11.43 8.50 -13.90
N ALA A 115 11.32 9.82 -14.13
CA ALA A 115 10.14 10.60 -13.76
C ALA A 115 8.89 10.12 -14.52
N ALA A 116 9.04 9.73 -15.79
CA ALA A 116 7.95 9.15 -16.58
C ALA A 116 7.57 7.74 -16.07
N ARG A 117 8.55 6.90 -15.68
CA ARG A 117 8.28 5.60 -15.04
C ARG A 117 7.56 5.78 -13.70
N LEU A 118 8.00 6.72 -12.88
CA LEU A 118 7.37 7.04 -11.59
C LEU A 118 5.92 7.47 -11.81
N GLY A 119 5.65 8.36 -12.76
CA GLY A 119 4.29 8.79 -13.09
C GLY A 119 3.43 7.71 -13.75
N GLN A 120 4.04 6.73 -14.47
CA GLN A 120 3.31 5.58 -15.00
C GLN A 120 2.66 4.75 -13.90
N TYR A 121 3.34 4.63 -12.75
CA TYR A 121 2.92 3.81 -11.63
C TYR A 121 2.33 4.62 -10.47
N ALA A 122 2.28 5.94 -10.56
CA ALA A 122 1.66 6.81 -9.58
C ALA A 122 0.24 7.21 -10.00
N PHE A 123 -0.65 7.28 -9.04
CA PHE A 123 -2.02 7.76 -9.27
C PHE A 123 -2.12 9.28 -9.09
N ASP A 124 -1.38 9.81 -8.14
CA ASP A 124 -1.33 11.22 -7.77
C ASP A 124 0.08 11.61 -7.30
N SER A 125 0.26 12.88 -6.94
CA SER A 125 1.52 13.43 -6.41
C SER A 125 1.60 13.44 -4.88
N GLY A 126 0.66 12.80 -4.20
CA GLY A 126 0.59 12.76 -2.73
C GLY A 126 1.20 11.49 -2.11
N THR A 127 1.90 10.68 -2.91
CA THR A 127 2.54 9.46 -2.40
C THR A 127 4.02 9.45 -2.77
N PRO A 128 4.88 10.06 -1.93
CA PRO A 128 6.31 10.07 -2.17
C PRO A 128 6.91 8.67 -2.01
N LEU A 129 7.93 8.35 -2.83
CA LEU A 129 8.76 7.16 -2.65
C LEU A 129 10.07 7.54 -1.96
N MET A 130 10.49 6.72 -1.02
CA MET A 130 11.73 6.85 -0.26
C MET A 130 12.36 5.48 0.00
N ALA A 131 13.52 5.45 0.65
CA ALA A 131 14.31 4.24 0.88
C ALA A 131 13.52 3.07 1.47
N GLY A 132 12.64 3.34 2.43
CA GLY A 132 11.86 2.32 3.13
C GLY A 132 10.50 1.99 2.50
N SER A 133 10.11 2.64 1.40
CA SER A 133 8.75 2.48 0.83
C SER A 133 8.45 1.04 0.44
N TRP A 134 9.39 0.36 -0.23
CA TRP A 134 9.21 -1.04 -0.64
C TRP A 134 9.07 -1.98 0.57
N ALA A 135 9.96 -1.86 1.56
CA ALA A 135 9.93 -2.69 2.77
C ALA A 135 8.62 -2.50 3.55
N ALA A 136 8.19 -1.25 3.73
CA ALA A 136 6.94 -0.93 4.39
C ALA A 136 5.71 -1.45 3.62
N ALA A 137 5.70 -1.35 2.29
CA ALA A 137 4.62 -1.86 1.45
C ALA A 137 4.52 -3.39 1.52
N ARG A 138 5.64 -4.08 1.37
CA ARG A 138 5.71 -5.54 1.42
C ARG A 138 5.27 -6.09 2.78
N GLN A 139 5.72 -5.46 3.87
CA GLN A 139 5.30 -5.83 5.22
C GLN A 139 3.80 -5.53 5.46
N GLY A 140 3.28 -4.45 4.88
CA GLY A 140 1.85 -4.16 4.88
C GLY A 140 1.04 -5.26 4.19
N ALA A 141 1.49 -5.74 3.03
CA ALA A 141 0.87 -6.87 2.33
C ALA A 141 0.93 -8.16 3.15
N ALA A 142 2.05 -8.42 3.86
CA ALA A 142 2.18 -9.55 4.78
C ALA A 142 1.15 -9.50 5.91
N CYS A 143 0.93 -8.32 6.52
CA CYS A 143 -0.09 -8.14 7.56
C CYS A 143 -1.49 -8.44 7.03
N ALA A 144 -1.82 -7.95 5.84
CA ALA A 144 -3.11 -8.19 5.22
C ALA A 144 -3.33 -9.68 4.91
N LEU A 145 -2.30 -10.36 4.40
CA LEU A 145 -2.35 -11.79 4.11
C LEU A 145 -2.52 -12.62 5.40
N ALA A 146 -1.75 -12.31 6.44
CA ALA A 146 -1.85 -13.00 7.73
C ALA A 146 -3.24 -12.80 8.39
N ALA A 147 -3.79 -11.60 8.31
CA ALA A 147 -5.14 -11.34 8.83
C ALA A 147 -6.21 -12.10 8.03
N ALA A 148 -6.07 -12.16 6.70
CA ALA A 148 -6.98 -12.92 5.86
C ALA A 148 -6.90 -14.43 6.16
N GLN A 149 -5.70 -14.98 6.33
CA GLN A 149 -5.51 -16.40 6.70
C GLN A 149 -6.10 -16.70 8.09
N ALA A 150 -5.90 -15.81 9.07
CA ALA A 150 -6.50 -15.99 10.40
C ALA A 150 -8.02 -16.02 10.34
N ALA A 151 -8.63 -15.14 9.54
CA ALA A 151 -10.08 -15.13 9.34
C ALA A 151 -10.58 -16.42 8.65
N LEU A 152 -9.85 -16.91 7.64
CA LEU A 152 -10.18 -18.18 6.97
C LEU A 152 -10.00 -19.40 7.90
N ALA A 153 -9.08 -19.33 8.86
CA ALA A 153 -8.87 -20.36 9.88
C ALA A 153 -9.90 -20.29 11.04
N GLY A 154 -10.91 -19.42 10.95
CA GLY A 154 -12.01 -19.37 11.89
C GLY A 154 -11.91 -18.26 12.95
N GLU A 155 -10.89 -17.38 12.89
CA GLU A 155 -10.87 -16.21 13.75
C GLU A 155 -12.06 -15.29 13.41
N ARG A 156 -12.90 -15.00 14.41
CA ARG A 156 -14.07 -14.15 14.22
C ARG A 156 -13.75 -12.74 13.73
N PHE A 157 -12.61 -12.20 14.20
CA PHE A 157 -12.07 -10.90 13.77
C PHE A 157 -10.56 -10.97 13.69
N ALA A 158 -10.01 -10.47 12.59
CA ALA A 158 -8.59 -10.26 12.41
C ALA A 158 -8.37 -8.84 11.86
N LEU A 159 -7.32 -8.17 12.33
CA LEU A 159 -7.01 -6.79 11.95
C LEU A 159 -5.59 -6.74 11.37
N ALA A 160 -5.44 -6.11 10.21
CA ALA A 160 -4.14 -5.74 9.65
C ALA A 160 -3.91 -4.24 9.86
N LEU A 161 -2.95 -3.89 10.70
CA LEU A 161 -2.52 -2.52 10.92
C LEU A 161 -1.43 -2.17 9.92
N THR A 162 -1.86 -1.63 8.78
CA THR A 162 -1.00 -1.17 7.71
C THR A 162 -1.26 0.32 7.47
N ARG A 163 -0.22 1.11 7.25
CA ARG A 163 -0.40 2.54 6.98
C ARG A 163 -0.25 2.89 5.52
N LEU A 164 0.45 2.06 4.77
CA LEU A 164 0.90 2.41 3.44
C LEU A 164 -0.24 2.42 2.43
N ASN A 165 -0.42 3.56 1.77
CA ASN A 165 -1.43 3.77 0.74
C ASN A 165 -0.76 3.87 -0.64
N LEU A 166 0.05 2.86 -1.02
CA LEU A 166 0.53 2.74 -2.39
C LEU A 166 -0.66 2.38 -3.27
N LYS A 167 -1.24 3.40 -3.91
CA LYS A 167 -2.35 3.21 -4.84
C LYS A 167 -1.82 2.54 -6.12
N PRO A 168 -2.41 1.42 -6.56
CA PRO A 168 -1.99 0.77 -7.79
C PRO A 168 -2.20 1.70 -8.98
N SER A 169 -1.23 1.73 -9.87
CA SER A 169 -1.35 2.45 -11.14
C SER A 169 -2.47 1.88 -12.01
N ARG A 170 -2.99 2.70 -12.94
CA ARG A 170 -4.02 2.32 -13.92
C ARG A 170 -3.57 1.31 -14.98
N GLY A 171 -2.37 0.72 -14.89
CA GLY A 171 -1.92 -0.31 -15.80
C GLY A 171 -2.50 -1.66 -15.42
N ARG A 172 -3.58 -2.13 -16.09
CA ARG A 172 -4.18 -3.47 -15.98
C ARG A 172 -4.28 -4.01 -14.54
N ALA A 173 -4.65 -3.19 -13.58
CA ALA A 173 -5.18 -3.70 -12.34
C ALA A 173 -6.46 -4.48 -12.70
N ARG A 174 -6.36 -5.80 -12.78
CA ARG A 174 -7.56 -6.61 -12.57
C ARG A 174 -8.12 -6.07 -11.27
N ARG A 175 -9.27 -5.42 -11.36
CA ARG A 175 -9.99 -4.81 -10.24
C ARG A 175 -9.79 -5.69 -9.03
N SER A 176 -9.34 -5.12 -7.94
CA SER A 176 -9.04 -5.82 -6.70
C SER A 176 -10.25 -6.67 -6.27
N ALA A 177 -10.33 -7.88 -6.83
CA ALA A 177 -11.41 -8.81 -6.56
C ALA A 177 -11.34 -9.38 -5.13
N LEU A 178 -10.27 -9.07 -4.38
CA LEU A 178 -10.12 -9.56 -3.02
C LEU A 178 -11.11 -8.92 -2.04
N TRP A 179 -11.40 -7.61 -2.18
CA TRP A 179 -12.43 -6.94 -1.35
C TRP A 179 -13.84 -7.44 -1.65
N PHE A 180 -14.12 -7.80 -2.91
CA PHE A 180 -15.43 -8.28 -3.31
C PHE A 180 -15.64 -9.80 -3.14
N ARG A 181 -14.57 -10.61 -3.08
CA ARG A 181 -14.72 -12.07 -2.90
C ARG A 181 -14.89 -12.49 -1.45
N LEU A 182 -14.35 -11.75 -0.48
CA LEU A 182 -14.61 -12.03 0.93
C LEU A 182 -16.07 -11.75 1.32
N HIS A 183 -16.75 -10.83 0.62
CA HIS A 183 -18.19 -10.58 0.85
C HIS A 183 -19.12 -11.56 0.12
N ARG A 184 -18.65 -12.33 -0.88
CA ARG A 184 -19.47 -13.31 -1.60
C ARG A 184 -19.39 -14.73 -1.07
N ALA A 185 -18.45 -15.05 -0.18
CA ALA A 185 -18.31 -16.38 0.41
C ALA A 185 -19.06 -16.55 1.74
N ALA A 186 -19.66 -15.50 2.30
CA ALA A 186 -20.56 -15.63 3.44
C ALA A 186 -21.98 -15.87 2.93
N PRO A 187 -22.70 -16.95 3.35
CA PRO A 187 -24.11 -17.07 3.07
C PRO A 187 -24.81 -15.86 3.70
N ALA A 188 -25.69 -15.25 2.92
CA ALA A 188 -26.51 -14.11 3.33
C ALA A 188 -27.31 -14.45 4.59
N ARG A 189 -26.77 -14.15 5.77
CA ARG A 189 -27.55 -14.05 6.98
C ARG A 189 -28.10 -12.62 7.02
N SER A 190 -29.38 -12.51 6.83
CA SER A 190 -30.14 -11.28 7.01
C SER A 190 -29.87 -10.69 8.40
N TRP A 191 -29.21 -9.52 8.44
CA TRP A 191 -29.13 -8.70 9.64
C TRP A 191 -30.45 -7.96 9.80
N PRO A 192 -31.13 -8.04 10.94
CA PRO A 192 -32.30 -7.21 11.17
C PRO A 192 -31.83 -5.75 11.34
N VAL A 193 -32.18 -4.91 10.39
CA VAL A 193 -32.10 -3.45 10.53
C VAL A 193 -33.11 -3.06 11.59
N ARG A 194 -32.68 -2.78 12.82
CA ARG A 194 -33.52 -2.07 13.78
C ARG A 194 -33.57 -0.61 13.36
N SER A 195 -34.70 -0.20 12.85
CA SER A 195 -35.07 1.20 12.69
C SER A 195 -35.09 1.87 14.06
N LEU A 196 -34.18 2.81 14.30
CA LEU A 196 -34.36 3.80 15.36
C LEU A 196 -35.29 4.89 14.79
N GLN A 197 -36.57 4.76 15.05
CA GLN A 197 -37.52 5.87 15.03
C GLN A 197 -37.67 6.39 16.47
N SER A 198 -37.57 7.65 16.59
CA SER A 198 -37.90 8.69 17.57
C SER A 198 -36.73 9.37 18.21
#